data_4835dfa3c3b35efa8e8ce3ae84723d9d
#
_entry.id   4835dfa3c3b35efa8e8ce3ae84723d9d
#
_cell.length_a   1.000
_cell.length_b   1.000
_cell.length_c   1.000
_cell.angle_alpha   90.00
_cell.angle_beta   90.00
_cell.angle_gamma   90.00
#
_symmetry.space_group_name_H-M   'P 1'
#
loop_
_entity.id
_entity.type
_entity.pdbx_description
1 polymer ?
#
loop_
_entity_poly.entity_id
_entity_poly.type
_entity_poly.pdbx_seq_one_letter_code
_entity_poly.pdbx_strand_id
1 'polypeptide(L)'
;MRIAVLFRILRAVHIYAAIVLVGAIVFNTGVLMPALRRIPPAHAAVVSQKIGAGLMWLGGSAILLLGITGFARARILGEIPVLFTTGAMDTARLKWTALMAYSWLMLSVTGTLSGFWYGTILTKKLPYAAGLRDLEERRAAQAKVSAWQDRLAYINLTLAILAAFGGIMAST
;
A
#
# COMPACT_ATOMS: atom_id res chain seq x y z
N MET A 1 16.39 1.51 -31.25
CA MET A 1 14.98 1.92 -31.33
C MET A 1 14.05 1.11 -30.44
N ARG A 2 14.08 -0.22 -30.46
CA ARG A 2 13.18 -1.10 -29.66
C ARG A 2 13.29 -0.91 -28.14
N ILE A 3 14.51 -0.80 -27.59
CA ILE A 3 14.73 -0.64 -26.13
C ILE A 3 14.17 0.69 -25.63
N ALA A 4 14.32 1.79 -26.37
CA ALA A 4 13.78 3.10 -25.99
C ALA A 4 12.25 3.10 -25.95
N VAL A 5 11.59 2.43 -26.89
CA VAL A 5 10.12 2.29 -26.90
C VAL A 5 9.67 1.45 -25.70
N LEU A 6 10.32 0.30 -25.44
CA LEU A 6 10.03 -0.54 -24.29
C LEU A 6 10.17 0.25 -22.97
N PHE A 7 11.23 1.02 -22.81
CA PHE A 7 11.47 1.82 -21.62
C PHE A 7 10.36 2.86 -21.38
N ARG A 8 9.87 3.51 -22.45
CA ARG A 8 8.75 4.48 -22.38
C ARG A 8 7.46 3.79 -21.95
N ILE A 9 7.17 2.61 -22.50
CA ILE A 9 5.98 1.82 -22.12
C ILE A 9 6.06 1.41 -20.65
N LEU A 10 7.19 0.85 -20.21
CA LEU A 10 7.41 0.47 -18.82
C LEU A 10 7.26 1.66 -17.87
N ARG A 11 7.77 2.83 -18.27
CA ARG A 11 7.61 4.08 -17.50
C ARG A 11 6.15 4.50 -17.40
N ALA A 12 5.40 4.46 -18.49
CA ALA A 12 3.98 4.81 -18.50
C ALA A 12 3.17 3.87 -17.58
N VAL A 13 3.34 2.56 -17.73
CA VAL A 13 2.67 1.55 -16.90
C VAL A 13 3.02 1.75 -15.43
N HIS A 14 4.29 2.00 -15.12
CA HIS A 14 4.75 2.26 -13.75
C HIS A 14 4.08 3.49 -13.13
N ILE A 15 4.00 4.59 -13.87
CA ILE A 15 3.33 5.83 -13.41
C ILE A 15 1.84 5.58 -13.16
N TYR A 16 1.14 4.92 -14.10
CA TYR A 16 -0.27 4.58 -13.91
C TYR A 16 -0.51 3.70 -12.69
N ALA A 17 0.31 2.67 -12.51
CA ALA A 17 0.23 1.81 -11.33
C ALA A 17 0.49 2.59 -10.03
N ALA A 18 1.43 3.55 -10.04
CA ALA A 18 1.68 4.42 -8.88
C ALA A 18 0.48 5.32 -8.56
N ILE A 19 -0.14 5.94 -9.56
CA ILE A 19 -1.34 6.76 -9.40
C ILE A 19 -2.48 5.94 -8.79
N VAL A 20 -2.71 4.74 -9.31
CA VAL A 20 -3.76 3.83 -8.82
C VAL A 20 -3.49 3.43 -7.37
N LEU A 21 -2.26 3.02 -7.05
CA LEU A 21 -1.90 2.59 -5.69
C LEU A 21 -2.02 3.71 -4.67
N VAL A 22 -1.38 4.86 -4.95
CA VAL A 22 -1.40 6.02 -4.05
C VAL A 22 -2.83 6.54 -3.91
N GLY A 23 -3.58 6.65 -5.00
CA GLY A 23 -4.98 7.07 -4.99
C GLY A 23 -5.87 6.15 -4.16
N ALA A 24 -5.71 4.82 -4.29
CA ALA A 24 -6.45 3.85 -3.50
C ALA A 24 -6.13 3.95 -1.99
N ILE A 25 -4.86 4.13 -1.62
CA ILE A 25 -4.44 4.28 -0.23
C ILE A 25 -4.96 5.61 0.36
N VAL A 26 -4.83 6.72 -0.37
CA VAL A 26 -5.35 8.03 0.05
C VAL A 26 -6.86 7.99 0.22
N PHE A 27 -7.58 7.44 -0.75
CA PHE A 27 -9.02 7.26 -0.68
C PHE A 27 -9.44 6.41 0.52
N ASN A 28 -8.79 5.27 0.72
CA ASN A 28 -9.09 4.39 1.85
C ASN A 28 -8.87 5.10 3.19
N THR A 29 -7.72 5.75 3.37
CA THR A 29 -7.32 6.34 4.65
C THR A 29 -8.00 7.69 4.92
N GLY A 30 -8.13 8.52 3.88
CA GLY A 30 -8.65 9.90 4.02
C GLY A 30 -10.16 10.01 3.86
N VAL A 31 -10.80 9.09 3.18
CA VAL A 31 -12.24 9.18 2.87
C VAL A 31 -13.00 8.00 3.45
N LEU A 32 -12.65 6.78 3.05
CA LEU A 32 -13.44 5.60 3.38
C LEU A 32 -13.43 5.29 4.87
N MET A 33 -12.26 5.23 5.51
CA MET A 33 -12.16 4.94 6.93
C MET A 33 -12.88 5.97 7.82
N PRO A 34 -12.73 7.29 7.63
CA PRO A 34 -13.52 8.28 8.37
C PRO A 34 -15.03 8.18 8.14
N ALA A 35 -15.45 7.89 6.91
CA ALA A 35 -16.86 7.71 6.58
C ALA A 35 -17.47 6.50 7.28
N LEU A 36 -16.75 5.37 7.29
CA LEU A 36 -17.21 4.13 7.95
C LEU A 36 -17.39 4.29 9.46
N ARG A 37 -16.66 5.20 10.10
CA ARG A 37 -16.82 5.49 11.54
C ARG A 37 -18.10 6.27 11.88
N ARG A 38 -18.71 6.92 10.88
CA ARG A 38 -19.92 7.75 11.06
C ARG A 38 -21.22 7.00 10.80
N ILE A 39 -21.17 5.76 10.34
CA ILE A 39 -22.33 4.93 10.06
C ILE A 39 -22.44 3.77 11.06
N PRO A 40 -23.64 3.20 11.26
CA PRO A 40 -23.83 2.09 12.19
C PRO A 40 -22.90 0.91 11.86
N PRO A 41 -22.34 0.22 12.88
CA PRO A 41 -21.32 -0.83 12.69
C PRO A 41 -21.76 -1.96 11.73
N ALA A 42 -23.02 -2.33 11.73
CA ALA A 42 -23.55 -3.37 10.83
C ALA A 42 -23.44 -2.96 9.35
N HIS A 43 -23.78 -1.70 9.03
CA HIS A 43 -23.64 -1.16 7.68
C HIS A 43 -22.17 -0.97 7.30
N ALA A 44 -21.34 -0.48 8.24
CA ALA A 44 -19.91 -0.35 8.03
C ALA A 44 -19.26 -1.68 7.66
N ALA A 45 -19.63 -2.78 8.34
CA ALA A 45 -19.11 -4.11 8.05
C ALA A 45 -19.45 -4.57 6.62
N VAL A 46 -20.70 -4.38 6.17
CA VAL A 46 -21.12 -4.74 4.81
C VAL A 46 -20.38 -3.92 3.75
N VAL A 47 -20.28 -2.61 3.96
CA VAL A 47 -19.56 -1.72 3.03
C VAL A 47 -18.08 -2.08 2.98
N SER A 48 -17.44 -2.28 4.13
CA SER A 48 -16.04 -2.67 4.22
C SER A 48 -15.77 -4.00 3.51
N GLN A 49 -16.65 -4.99 3.66
CA GLN A 49 -16.50 -6.29 3.01
C GLN A 49 -16.56 -6.17 1.48
N LYS A 50 -17.52 -5.40 0.95
CA LYS A 50 -17.70 -5.24 -0.50
C LYS A 50 -16.60 -4.40 -1.13
N ILE A 51 -16.25 -3.26 -0.53
CA ILE A 51 -15.22 -2.35 -1.07
C ILE A 51 -13.82 -2.88 -0.81
N GLY A 52 -13.60 -3.50 0.37
CA GLY A 52 -12.28 -4.00 0.77
C GLY A 52 -11.70 -5.03 -0.19
N ALA A 53 -12.52 -5.94 -0.71
CA ALA A 53 -12.09 -6.91 -1.72
C ALA A 53 -11.62 -6.20 -3.01
N GLY A 54 -12.37 -5.24 -3.49
CA GLY A 54 -12.01 -4.45 -4.68
C GLY A 54 -10.71 -3.66 -4.48
N LEU A 55 -10.56 -2.99 -3.33
CA LEU A 55 -9.34 -2.26 -3.00
C LEU A 55 -8.13 -3.18 -2.86
N MET A 56 -8.32 -4.39 -2.30
CA MET A 56 -7.24 -5.38 -2.18
C MET A 56 -6.76 -5.86 -3.55
N TRP A 57 -7.67 -6.16 -4.47
CA TRP A 57 -7.31 -6.53 -5.85
C TRP A 57 -6.64 -5.38 -6.60
N LEU A 58 -7.20 -4.18 -6.50
CA LEU A 58 -6.66 -2.98 -7.14
C LEU A 58 -5.27 -2.63 -6.60
N GLY A 59 -5.11 -2.60 -5.28
CA GLY A 59 -3.84 -2.32 -4.62
C GLY A 59 -2.80 -3.42 -4.87
N GLY A 60 -3.19 -4.68 -4.76
CA GLY A 60 -2.30 -5.83 -5.01
C GLY A 60 -1.78 -5.87 -6.44
N SER A 61 -2.65 -5.70 -7.44
CA SER A 61 -2.23 -5.63 -8.84
C SER A 61 -1.32 -4.43 -9.13
N ALA A 62 -1.61 -3.27 -8.54
CA ALA A 62 -0.77 -2.09 -8.68
C ALA A 62 0.62 -2.29 -8.04
N ILE A 63 0.72 -2.90 -6.86
CA ILE A 63 2.00 -3.25 -6.21
C ILE A 63 2.82 -4.20 -7.09
N LEU A 64 2.19 -5.23 -7.67
CA LEU A 64 2.86 -6.17 -8.57
C LEU A 64 3.36 -5.48 -9.84
N LEU A 65 2.53 -4.66 -10.48
CA LEU A 65 2.91 -3.91 -11.68
C LEU A 65 4.06 -2.94 -11.40
N LEU A 66 4.05 -2.27 -10.25
CA LEU A 66 5.14 -1.40 -9.81
C LEU A 66 6.45 -2.17 -9.64
N GLY A 67 6.40 -3.34 -9.01
CA GLY A 67 7.56 -4.20 -8.84
C GLY A 67 8.13 -4.67 -10.17
N ILE A 68 7.30 -5.25 -11.04
CA ILE A 68 7.72 -5.76 -12.36
C ILE A 68 8.30 -4.63 -13.21
N THR A 69 7.60 -3.52 -13.34
CA THR A 69 8.04 -2.40 -14.19
C THR A 69 9.22 -1.65 -13.59
N GLY A 70 9.27 -1.47 -12.27
CA GLY A 70 10.39 -0.86 -11.57
C GLY A 70 11.68 -1.68 -11.71
N PHE A 71 11.59 -2.99 -11.48
CA PHE A 71 12.72 -3.90 -11.62
C PHE A 71 13.22 -3.98 -13.08
N ALA A 72 12.30 -4.08 -14.04
CA ALA A 72 12.66 -4.09 -15.48
C ALA A 72 13.38 -2.79 -15.88
N ARG A 73 12.92 -1.63 -15.39
CA ARG A 73 13.56 -0.34 -15.65
C ARG A 73 14.94 -0.25 -15.00
N ALA A 74 15.06 -0.63 -13.73
CA ALA A 74 16.34 -0.64 -13.02
C ALA A 74 17.36 -1.57 -13.71
N ARG A 75 16.91 -2.71 -14.26
CA ARG A 75 17.75 -3.61 -15.04
C ARG A 75 18.25 -2.95 -16.34
N ILE A 76 17.36 -2.30 -17.09
CA ILE A 76 17.72 -1.60 -18.35
C ILE A 76 18.73 -0.49 -18.07
N LEU A 77 18.62 0.19 -16.92
CA LEU A 77 19.52 1.27 -16.50
C LEU A 77 20.83 0.78 -15.84
N GLY A 78 20.97 -0.54 -15.60
CA GLY A 78 22.11 -1.11 -14.92
C GLY A 78 22.21 -0.76 -13.41
N GLU A 79 21.09 -0.37 -12.80
CA GLU A 79 21.04 0.12 -11.40
C GLU A 79 20.92 -1.01 -10.36
N ILE A 80 20.47 -2.22 -10.78
CA ILE A 80 20.18 -3.32 -9.85
C ILE A 80 21.37 -3.67 -8.93
N PRO A 81 22.62 -3.83 -9.44
CA PRO A 81 23.73 -4.19 -8.58
C PRO A 81 24.04 -3.14 -7.52
N VAL A 82 23.71 -1.87 -7.82
CA VAL A 82 24.07 -0.71 -6.99
C VAL A 82 23.00 -0.40 -5.95
N LEU A 83 21.70 -0.64 -6.27
CA LEU A 83 20.57 -0.29 -5.39
C LEU A 83 20.59 -0.95 -4.01
N PHE A 84 21.22 -2.12 -3.90
CA PHE A 84 21.28 -2.89 -2.65
C PHE A 84 22.67 -2.88 -2.02
N THR A 85 23.54 -1.95 -2.42
CA THR A 85 24.89 -1.76 -1.89
C THR A 85 25.07 -0.32 -1.42
N THR A 86 26.24 -0.03 -0.83
CA THR A 86 26.63 1.34 -0.43
C THR A 86 26.67 2.30 -1.63
N GLY A 87 26.87 1.80 -2.85
CA GLY A 87 26.82 2.59 -4.08
C GLY A 87 25.46 3.24 -4.37
N ALA A 88 24.37 2.80 -3.71
CA ALA A 88 23.09 3.50 -3.75
C ALA A 88 23.17 4.95 -3.25
N MET A 89 24.22 5.32 -2.55
CA MET A 89 24.45 6.67 -2.03
C MET A 89 25.37 7.54 -2.89
N ASP A 90 25.88 7.04 -4.01
CA ASP A 90 26.89 7.74 -4.83
C ASP A 90 26.32 8.93 -5.60
N THR A 91 25.07 8.84 -6.03
CA THR A 91 24.42 9.93 -6.77
C THR A 91 23.07 10.30 -6.16
N ALA A 92 22.65 11.55 -6.33
CA ALA A 92 21.32 11.98 -5.87
C ALA A 92 20.20 11.12 -6.46
N ARG A 93 20.27 10.79 -7.75
CA ARG A 93 19.30 9.94 -8.42
C ARG A 93 19.21 8.54 -7.81
N LEU A 94 20.37 7.90 -7.53
CA LEU A 94 20.38 6.56 -6.92
C LEU A 94 19.81 6.56 -5.50
N LYS A 95 20.08 7.61 -4.71
CA LYS A 95 19.46 7.78 -3.37
C LYS A 95 17.94 7.80 -3.45
N TRP A 96 17.39 8.55 -4.38
CA TRP A 96 15.94 8.65 -4.56
C TRP A 96 15.33 7.36 -5.12
N THR A 97 16.02 6.70 -6.04
CA THR A 97 15.61 5.39 -6.56
C THR A 97 15.62 4.34 -5.44
N ALA A 98 16.64 4.35 -4.58
CA ALA A 98 16.72 3.46 -3.43
C ALA A 98 15.58 3.74 -2.44
N LEU A 99 15.31 5.01 -2.09
CA LEU A 99 14.19 5.40 -1.24
C LEU A 99 12.86 4.87 -1.79
N MET A 100 12.62 5.05 -3.09
CA MET A 100 11.43 4.54 -3.77
C MET A 100 11.34 3.01 -3.67
N ALA A 101 12.44 2.29 -3.96
CA ALA A 101 12.49 0.84 -3.96
C ALA A 101 12.28 0.24 -2.55
N TYR A 102 12.94 0.80 -1.53
CA TYR A 102 12.76 0.33 -0.15
C TYR A 102 11.37 0.67 0.39
N SER A 103 10.84 1.86 0.10
CA SER A 103 9.47 2.22 0.48
C SER A 103 8.44 1.31 -0.19
N TRP A 104 8.62 0.98 -1.48
CA TRP A 104 7.79 0.01 -2.18
C TRP A 104 7.88 -1.39 -1.55
N LEU A 105 9.06 -1.86 -1.21
CA LEU A 105 9.27 -3.17 -0.57
C LEU A 105 8.54 -3.23 0.79
N MET A 106 8.73 -2.21 1.63
CA MET A 106 8.05 -2.10 2.92
C MET A 106 6.54 -2.03 2.74
N LEU A 107 6.05 -1.25 1.77
CA LEU A 107 4.64 -1.15 1.43
C LEU A 107 4.06 -2.49 0.95
N SER A 108 4.83 -3.26 0.18
CA SER A 108 4.42 -4.60 -0.26
C SER A 108 4.24 -5.55 0.93
N VAL A 109 5.17 -5.52 1.90
CA VAL A 109 5.09 -6.32 3.13
C VAL A 109 3.91 -5.87 3.99
N THR A 110 3.83 -4.58 4.31
CA THR A 110 2.77 -4.04 5.19
C THR A 110 1.40 -4.11 4.55
N GLY A 111 1.30 -3.94 3.22
CA GLY A 111 0.07 -4.10 2.46
C GLY A 111 -0.44 -5.54 2.46
N THR A 112 0.47 -6.52 2.28
CA THR A 112 0.13 -7.95 2.37
C THR A 112 -0.30 -8.33 3.79
N LEU A 113 0.43 -7.87 4.81
CA LEU A 113 0.05 -8.06 6.21
C LEU A 113 -1.30 -7.42 6.53
N SER A 114 -1.56 -6.21 6.00
CA SER A 114 -2.86 -5.53 6.16
C SER A 114 -4.00 -6.34 5.54
N GLY A 115 -3.81 -6.90 4.34
CA GLY A 115 -4.79 -7.75 3.67
C GLY A 115 -5.08 -9.04 4.44
N PHE A 116 -4.04 -9.72 4.91
CA PHE A 116 -4.16 -10.92 5.73
C PHE A 116 -4.84 -10.63 7.09
N TRP A 117 -4.43 -9.54 7.73
CA TRP A 117 -5.03 -9.08 8.99
C TRP A 117 -6.50 -8.71 8.82
N TYR A 118 -6.84 -8.03 7.74
CA TYR A 118 -8.22 -7.67 7.41
C TYR A 118 -9.11 -8.91 7.23
N GLY A 119 -8.63 -9.92 6.51
CA GLY A 119 -9.32 -11.20 6.41
C GLY A 119 -9.54 -11.87 7.78
N THR A 120 -8.52 -11.88 8.64
CA THR A 120 -8.61 -12.43 10.01
C THR A 120 -9.58 -11.65 10.90
N ILE A 121 -9.61 -10.31 10.76
CA ILE A 121 -10.56 -9.46 11.49
C ILE A 121 -12.00 -9.81 11.12
N LEU A 122 -12.30 -9.85 9.82
CA LEU A 122 -13.67 -10.11 9.35
C LEU A 122 -14.16 -11.50 9.72
N THR A 123 -13.29 -12.51 9.66
CA THR A 123 -13.70 -13.91 9.84
C THR A 123 -13.66 -14.38 11.29
N LYS A 124 -12.82 -13.82 12.13
CA LYS A 124 -12.59 -14.30 13.49
C LYS A 124 -12.81 -13.25 14.58
N LYS A 125 -12.20 -12.07 14.46
CA LYS A 125 -12.18 -11.09 15.55
C LYS A 125 -13.47 -10.30 15.72
N LEU A 126 -14.12 -9.89 14.64
CA LEU A 126 -15.41 -9.20 14.72
C LEU A 126 -16.54 -10.11 15.21
N PRO A 127 -16.69 -11.35 14.70
CA PRO A 127 -17.66 -12.30 15.27
C PRO A 127 -17.40 -12.62 16.74
N TYR A 128 -16.14 -12.78 17.14
CA TYR A 128 -15.79 -12.99 18.54
C TYR A 128 -16.20 -11.78 19.39
N ALA A 129 -15.83 -10.56 18.99
CA ALA A 129 -16.20 -9.35 19.71
C ALA A 129 -17.72 -9.14 19.77
N ALA A 130 -18.46 -9.54 18.72
CA ALA A 130 -19.93 -9.49 18.72
C ALA A 130 -20.59 -10.49 19.67
N GLY A 131 -19.93 -11.62 19.94
CA GLY A 131 -20.40 -12.66 20.84
C GLY A 131 -20.16 -12.38 22.33
N LEU A 132 -19.36 -11.37 22.69
CA LEU A 132 -19.12 -11.01 24.07
C LEU A 132 -20.42 -10.45 24.72
N ARG A 133 -20.76 -10.96 25.92
CA ARG A 133 -21.95 -10.54 26.65
C ARG A 133 -21.79 -9.18 27.29
N ASP A 134 -20.59 -8.89 27.79
CA ASP A 134 -20.26 -7.58 28.38
C ASP A 134 -20.08 -6.51 27.33
N LEU A 135 -20.79 -5.41 27.44
CA LEU A 135 -20.73 -4.28 26.54
C LEU A 135 -19.38 -3.55 26.59
N GLU A 136 -18.78 -3.46 27.76
CA GLU A 136 -17.47 -2.84 27.97
C GLU A 136 -16.36 -3.65 27.30
N GLU A 137 -16.35 -4.97 27.51
CA GLU A 137 -15.39 -5.86 26.86
C GLU A 137 -15.55 -5.84 25.33
N ARG A 138 -16.78 -5.80 24.83
CA ARG A 138 -17.08 -5.68 23.40
C ARG A 138 -16.51 -4.39 22.81
N ARG A 139 -16.73 -3.25 23.48
CA ARG A 139 -16.20 -1.94 23.05
C ARG A 139 -14.67 -1.93 23.06
N ALA A 140 -14.05 -2.47 24.12
CA ALA A 140 -12.59 -2.56 24.22
C ALA A 140 -11.97 -3.44 23.10
N ALA A 141 -12.58 -4.58 22.81
CA ALA A 141 -12.13 -5.46 21.72
C ALA A 141 -12.24 -4.77 20.36
N GLN A 142 -13.36 -4.09 20.07
CA GLN A 142 -13.57 -3.34 18.85
C GLN A 142 -12.58 -2.18 18.71
N ALA A 143 -12.34 -1.41 19.77
CA ALA A 143 -11.39 -0.31 19.80
C ALA A 143 -9.96 -0.78 19.50
N LYS A 144 -9.56 -1.93 20.08
CA LYS A 144 -8.24 -2.53 19.82
C LYS A 144 -8.06 -2.92 18.35
N VAL A 145 -9.08 -3.51 17.72
CA VAL A 145 -9.06 -3.89 16.32
C VAL A 145 -8.95 -2.65 15.42
N SER A 146 -9.77 -1.60 15.68
CA SER A 146 -9.74 -0.37 14.89
C SER A 146 -8.40 0.36 15.00
N ALA A 147 -7.80 0.42 16.20
CA ALA A 147 -6.51 1.05 16.41
C ALA A 147 -5.38 0.41 15.59
N TRP A 148 -5.38 -0.92 15.43
CA TRP A 148 -4.42 -1.62 14.59
C TRP A 148 -4.63 -1.33 13.09
N GLN A 149 -5.89 -1.33 12.64
CA GLN A 149 -6.23 -0.97 11.26
C GLN A 149 -5.76 0.44 10.92
N ASP A 150 -5.99 1.39 11.82
CA ASP A 150 -5.56 2.77 11.64
C ASP A 150 -4.04 2.88 11.52
N ARG A 151 -3.30 2.24 12.42
CA ARG A 151 -1.83 2.26 12.39
C ARG A 151 -1.29 1.72 11.06
N LEU A 152 -1.79 0.57 10.60
CA LEU A 152 -1.37 -0.01 9.33
C LEU A 152 -1.74 0.89 8.14
N ALA A 153 -2.92 1.51 8.15
CA ALA A 153 -3.35 2.43 7.10
C ALA A 153 -2.44 3.67 7.02
N TYR A 154 -2.09 4.27 8.15
CA TYR A 154 -1.18 5.42 8.18
C TYR A 154 0.26 5.04 7.81
N ILE A 155 0.76 3.87 8.21
CA ILE A 155 2.06 3.35 7.78
C ILE A 155 2.07 3.19 6.25
N ASN A 156 1.05 2.54 5.68
CA ASN A 156 0.94 2.36 4.24
C ASN A 156 0.84 3.70 3.50
N LEU A 157 0.09 4.67 4.04
CA LEU A 157 0.00 6.01 3.45
C LEU A 157 1.36 6.71 3.45
N THR A 158 2.09 6.68 4.56
CA THR A 158 3.42 7.27 4.67
C THR A 158 4.39 6.64 3.68
N LEU A 159 4.43 5.30 3.61
CA LEU A 159 5.29 4.58 2.67
C LEU A 159 4.94 4.87 1.21
N ALA A 160 3.65 4.99 0.88
CA ALA A 160 3.19 5.33 -0.47
C ALA A 160 3.63 6.76 -0.87
N ILE A 161 3.55 7.72 0.06
CA ILE A 161 4.01 9.09 -0.15
C ILE A 161 5.54 9.11 -0.34
N LEU A 162 6.29 8.41 0.49
CA LEU A 162 7.76 8.32 0.37
C LEU A 162 8.19 7.67 -0.95
N ALA A 163 7.50 6.60 -1.37
CA ALA A 163 7.77 5.96 -2.65
C ALA A 163 7.47 6.89 -3.83
N ALA A 164 6.35 7.61 -3.80
CA ALA A 164 5.97 8.58 -4.83
C ALA A 164 6.97 9.75 -4.89
N PHE A 165 7.34 10.30 -3.72
CA PHE A 165 8.33 11.36 -3.63
C PHE A 165 9.70 10.93 -4.16
N GLY A 166 10.19 9.75 -3.74
CA GLY A 166 11.42 9.18 -4.26
C GLY A 166 11.39 8.99 -5.78
N GLY A 167 10.27 8.54 -6.33
CA GLY A 167 10.06 8.39 -7.77
C GLY A 167 10.11 9.72 -8.54
N ILE A 168 9.50 10.78 -8.01
CA ILE A 168 9.54 12.13 -8.59
C ILE A 168 10.97 12.65 -8.59
N MET A 169 11.65 12.61 -7.45
CA MET A 169 13.02 13.12 -7.31
C MET A 169 14.06 12.32 -8.11
N ALA A 170 13.84 11.02 -8.34
CA ALA A 170 14.69 10.21 -9.19
C ALA A 170 14.50 10.51 -10.69
N SER A 171 13.43 11.19 -11.08
CA SER A 171 13.11 11.51 -12.48
C SER A 171 13.66 12.86 -12.94
N THR A 172 14.09 13.70 -12.02
CA THR A 172 14.78 14.99 -12.26
C THR A 172 16.28 14.80 -12.36
#